data_6592759e84d0d9c8ea296618682a1707
#
_entry.id   6592759e84d0d9c8ea296618682a1707
#
_cell.length_a   1.000
_cell.length_b   1.000
_cell.length_c   1.000
_cell.angle_alpha   90.00
_cell.angle_beta   90.00
_cell.angle_gamma   90.00
#
_symmetry.space_group_name_H-M   'P 1'
#
loop_
_entity.id
_entity.type
_entity.pdbx_description
1 polymer ?
#
loop_
_entity_poly.entity_id
_entity_poly.type
_entity_poly.pdbx_seq_one_letter_code
_entity_poly.pdbx_strand_id
1 'polypeptide(L)'
;MNSSDMPTKKIIFWVQGGFLTFLIANSLQKKIDSEFYAVFDITDRQKPFYQKQKLIDFKKTWFFHDSISKPRKKVDMEYLNSFEEKYKINLWLLALNERIFSESNEFYKFSREEILSILEDECKLFEKILEVKPEFLITSSTGFHHHEVFYQICRSVGVKTLVLTQSVLGDKCVISEQPHMFDDNRTIEELESSNMNFDELKKYWERFDLRKKSDLHSESIRTSRSPKIKALFDFLGSSNTTMENNYGYYGHSKLSALTNYLSGIRKKNNRRSYIDKNLSYTIDDTTPFVYFPLQIMPERTLLISSPFNTNQIEIIKHISKSLPIGYRLYVKEHPVQVTREWRKISFYKDVLSIPNVEFLHHSVKTSDILKKCSLVITINGAAGLEAAIHRKPSILFSDFSYSILPSVHQLKSIDELPTAIRSSLQKKVDPTDVSKYLNLLEANTFNFDMFGYDLDYHNYFYHSGNLIDTDIPEEKVRQFIKKHESSFDTIANEFIKKINYFEK
;
A
#
# COMPACT_ATOMS: atom_id res chain seq x y z
N MET A 1 43.05 -1.70 -9.58
CA MET A 1 42.09 -1.57 -10.68
C MET A 1 41.60 -0.14 -10.70
N ASN A 2 41.76 0.56 -11.79
CA ASN A 2 41.34 1.95 -11.91
C ASN A 2 39.80 2.01 -11.85
N SER A 3 39.25 3.00 -11.15
CA SER A 3 37.81 3.23 -10.97
C SER A 3 37.04 3.58 -12.27
N SER A 4 37.69 3.47 -13.43
CA SER A 4 37.13 3.80 -14.74
C SER A 4 36.59 2.61 -15.55
N ASP A 5 36.70 1.37 -15.05
CA ASP A 5 36.34 0.15 -15.81
C ASP A 5 35.11 -0.59 -15.28
N MET A 6 34.39 -0.08 -14.29
CA MET A 6 33.09 -0.69 -13.93
C MET A 6 32.03 -0.22 -14.91
N PRO A 7 31.22 -1.15 -15.47
CA PRO A 7 30.13 -0.77 -16.36
C PRO A 7 29.17 0.16 -15.64
N THR A 8 28.75 1.23 -16.32
CA THR A 8 27.79 2.21 -15.81
C THR A 8 26.47 1.50 -15.48
N LYS A 9 26.00 1.59 -14.22
CA LYS A 9 24.80 0.91 -13.74
C LYS A 9 23.56 1.41 -14.45
N LYS A 10 22.64 0.50 -14.71
CA LYS A 10 21.35 0.80 -15.33
C LYS A 10 20.22 0.71 -14.28
N ILE A 11 19.60 1.84 -14.03
CA ILE A 11 18.55 1.97 -13.00
C ILE A 11 17.24 2.39 -13.68
N ILE A 12 16.18 1.58 -13.48
CA ILE A 12 14.84 1.95 -13.91
C ILE A 12 14.08 2.57 -12.72
N PHE A 13 13.36 3.64 -12.99
CA PHE A 13 12.43 4.28 -12.08
C PHE A 13 11.00 4.06 -12.54
N TRP A 14 10.15 3.54 -11.65
CA TRP A 14 8.70 3.56 -11.86
C TRP A 14 8.15 4.85 -11.31
N VAL A 15 7.70 5.75 -12.19
CA VAL A 15 7.28 7.11 -11.83
C VAL A 15 5.76 7.21 -11.93
N GLN A 16 5.12 7.48 -10.79
CA GLN A 16 3.69 7.78 -10.69
C GLN A 16 3.46 9.28 -10.48
N GLY A 17 2.19 9.71 -10.57
CA GLY A 17 1.82 11.11 -10.48
C GLY A 17 2.24 11.86 -9.20
N GLY A 18 2.62 11.14 -8.14
CA GLY A 18 3.05 11.72 -6.87
C GLY A 18 4.47 12.29 -6.82
N PHE A 19 5.22 12.28 -7.90
CA PHE A 19 6.59 12.79 -8.04
C PHE A 19 7.66 12.08 -7.19
N LEU A 20 7.31 11.22 -6.25
CA LEU A 20 8.25 10.68 -5.27
C LEU A 20 9.50 10.08 -5.92
N THR A 21 9.32 9.09 -6.80
CA THR A 21 10.42 8.42 -7.51
C THR A 21 11.12 9.33 -8.52
N PHE A 22 10.40 10.28 -9.12
CA PHE A 22 11.00 11.31 -9.97
C PHE A 22 11.96 12.21 -9.19
N LEU A 23 11.59 12.65 -7.99
CA LEU A 23 12.45 13.48 -7.15
C LEU A 23 13.64 12.69 -6.60
N ILE A 24 13.45 11.40 -6.31
CA ILE A 24 14.55 10.49 -5.96
C ILE A 24 15.55 10.41 -7.12
N ALA A 25 15.09 10.20 -8.35
CA ALA A 25 15.95 10.16 -9.53
C ALA A 25 16.70 11.50 -9.71
N ASN A 26 16.02 12.64 -9.51
CA ASN A 26 16.66 13.98 -9.59
C ASN A 26 17.78 14.18 -8.55
N SER A 27 17.63 13.63 -7.36
CA SER A 27 18.69 13.73 -6.34
C SER A 27 19.79 12.70 -6.56
N LEU A 28 19.46 11.49 -7.01
CA LEU A 28 20.44 10.44 -7.28
C LEU A 28 21.37 10.78 -8.44
N GLN A 29 20.88 11.38 -9.54
CA GLN A 29 21.73 11.72 -10.69
C GLN A 29 22.85 12.72 -10.35
N LYS A 30 22.70 13.50 -9.27
CA LYS A 30 23.71 14.43 -8.78
C LYS A 30 24.83 13.73 -7.99
N LYS A 31 24.63 12.46 -7.61
CA LYS A 31 25.46 11.73 -6.64
C LYS A 31 26.10 10.45 -7.17
N ILE A 32 25.51 9.84 -8.19
CA ILE A 32 26.03 8.59 -8.78
C ILE A 32 26.09 8.69 -10.31
N ASP A 33 27.13 8.11 -10.89
CA ASP A 33 27.26 7.95 -12.32
C ASP A 33 26.58 6.66 -12.76
N SER A 34 25.36 6.79 -13.35
CA SER A 34 24.51 5.67 -13.73
C SER A 34 23.60 6.07 -14.90
N GLU A 35 23.21 5.11 -15.70
CA GLU A 35 22.22 5.31 -16.75
C GLU A 35 20.82 5.19 -16.16
N PHE A 36 20.02 6.24 -16.29
CA PHE A 36 18.66 6.28 -15.78
C PHE A 36 17.64 6.05 -16.88
N TYR A 37 16.64 5.24 -16.56
CA TYR A 37 15.50 4.89 -17.40
C TYR A 37 14.22 5.13 -16.59
N ALA A 38 13.11 5.49 -17.24
CA ALA A 38 11.86 5.70 -16.52
C ALA A 38 10.65 5.12 -17.23
N VAL A 39 9.77 4.52 -16.45
CA VAL A 39 8.40 4.16 -16.83
C VAL A 39 7.46 5.17 -16.17
N PHE A 40 6.74 5.96 -16.97
CA PHE A 40 5.79 6.96 -16.50
C PHE A 40 4.37 6.38 -16.51
N ASP A 41 3.84 6.15 -15.32
CA ASP A 41 2.47 5.74 -15.04
C ASP A 41 1.68 6.96 -14.56
N ILE A 42 1.23 7.78 -15.50
CA ILE A 42 0.69 9.12 -15.29
C ILE A 42 -0.49 9.39 -16.23
N THR A 43 -1.26 10.44 -15.93
CA THR A 43 -2.36 10.88 -16.79
C THR A 43 -1.87 11.68 -18.00
N ASP A 44 -2.71 11.80 -19.04
CA ASP A 44 -2.38 12.55 -20.26
C ASP A 44 -2.12 14.04 -19.98
N ARG A 45 -2.79 14.64 -18.99
CA ARG A 45 -2.55 16.04 -18.61
C ARG A 45 -1.20 16.26 -17.95
N GLN A 46 -0.64 15.26 -17.29
CA GLN A 46 0.69 15.33 -16.68
C GLN A 46 1.82 15.09 -17.68
N LYS A 47 1.54 14.32 -18.73
CA LYS A 47 2.52 13.86 -19.73
C LYS A 47 3.34 14.99 -20.38
N PRO A 48 2.80 16.16 -20.77
CA PRO A 48 3.57 17.25 -21.38
C PRO A 48 4.74 17.74 -20.53
N PHE A 49 4.60 17.74 -19.20
CA PHE A 49 5.71 18.06 -18.30
C PHE A 49 6.84 17.05 -18.43
N TYR A 50 6.54 15.74 -18.30
CA TYR A 50 7.54 14.69 -18.34
C TYR A 50 8.23 14.54 -19.71
N GLN A 51 7.53 14.86 -20.79
CA GLN A 51 8.11 14.87 -22.14
C GLN A 51 9.08 16.03 -22.37
N LYS A 52 8.85 17.18 -21.76
CA LYS A 52 9.62 18.41 -21.99
C LYS A 52 10.68 18.68 -20.92
N GLN A 53 10.63 17.99 -19.80
CA GLN A 53 11.52 18.24 -18.66
C GLN A 53 12.99 18.01 -19.02
N LYS A 54 13.87 18.82 -18.45
CA LYS A 54 15.33 18.74 -18.56
C LYS A 54 16.01 18.64 -17.19
N LEU A 55 15.24 18.21 -16.18
CA LEU A 55 15.71 18.09 -14.80
C LEU A 55 16.51 16.80 -14.60
N ILE A 56 16.17 15.76 -15.33
CA ILE A 56 16.79 14.44 -15.26
C ILE A 56 17.12 13.95 -16.68
N ASP A 57 18.35 13.48 -16.88
CA ASP A 57 18.78 12.86 -18.15
C ASP A 57 18.41 11.37 -18.17
N PHE A 58 17.21 11.05 -18.58
CA PHE A 58 16.82 9.67 -18.83
C PHE A 58 17.28 9.22 -20.22
N LYS A 59 18.03 8.12 -20.31
CA LYS A 59 18.48 7.52 -21.58
C LYS A 59 17.31 7.03 -22.43
N LYS A 60 16.26 6.51 -21.78
CA LYS A 60 15.02 6.11 -22.45
C LYS A 60 13.85 6.19 -21.47
N THR A 61 12.70 6.55 -21.99
CA THR A 61 11.45 6.65 -21.22
C THR A 61 10.32 5.91 -21.92
N TRP A 62 9.40 5.38 -21.13
CA TRP A 62 8.15 4.77 -21.62
C TRP A 62 6.98 5.42 -20.89
N PHE A 63 5.94 5.75 -21.62
CA PHE A 63 4.66 6.18 -21.07
C PHE A 63 3.76 4.95 -21.07
N PHE A 64 3.45 4.46 -19.87
CA PHE A 64 2.77 3.18 -19.69
C PHE A 64 1.46 3.10 -20.50
N HIS A 65 0.58 4.07 -20.33
CA HIS A 65 -0.75 4.07 -20.98
C HIS A 65 -0.69 4.21 -22.49
N ASP A 66 0.37 4.78 -23.07
CA ASP A 66 0.54 4.84 -24.54
C ASP A 66 0.75 3.47 -25.18
N SER A 67 1.22 2.52 -24.39
CA SER A 67 1.53 1.17 -24.88
C SER A 67 0.34 0.22 -24.75
N ILE A 68 -0.71 0.64 -24.03
CA ILE A 68 -1.91 -0.17 -23.85
C ILE A 68 -2.95 0.25 -24.90
N SER A 69 -3.17 -0.61 -25.86
CA SER A 69 -4.16 -0.37 -26.92
C SER A 69 -5.59 -0.53 -26.40
N LYS A 70 -6.56 -0.01 -27.16
CA LYS A 70 -7.97 -0.31 -26.87
C LYS A 70 -8.18 -1.82 -26.92
N PRO A 71 -8.92 -2.38 -25.94
CA PRO A 71 -9.05 -3.83 -25.80
C PRO A 71 -9.49 -4.55 -27.09
N ARG A 72 -8.85 -5.64 -27.39
CA ARG A 72 -9.08 -6.47 -28.58
C ARG A 72 -9.85 -7.72 -28.21
N LYS A 73 -10.63 -8.27 -29.14
CA LYS A 73 -11.32 -9.56 -28.93
C LYS A 73 -10.38 -10.76 -29.12
N LYS A 74 -9.33 -10.61 -29.91
CA LYS A 74 -8.36 -11.68 -30.17
C LYS A 74 -7.11 -11.45 -29.32
N VAL A 75 -6.86 -12.35 -28.40
CA VAL A 75 -5.73 -12.34 -27.45
C VAL A 75 -4.84 -13.53 -27.75
N ASP A 76 -3.53 -13.35 -27.66
CA ASP A 76 -2.54 -14.41 -27.80
C ASP A 76 -2.39 -15.16 -26.47
N MET A 77 -3.20 -16.21 -26.31
CA MET A 77 -3.20 -17.04 -25.10
C MET A 77 -1.92 -17.86 -24.94
N GLU A 78 -1.29 -18.26 -26.04
CA GLU A 78 -0.03 -19.01 -26.00
C GLU A 78 1.09 -18.12 -25.45
N TYR A 79 1.14 -16.88 -25.91
CA TYR A 79 2.06 -15.88 -25.37
C TYR A 79 1.86 -15.65 -23.86
N LEU A 80 0.62 -15.42 -23.43
CA LEU A 80 0.34 -15.17 -22.00
C LEU A 80 0.70 -16.36 -21.12
N ASN A 81 0.39 -17.60 -21.55
CA ASN A 81 0.79 -18.80 -20.83
C ASN A 81 2.32 -18.94 -20.74
N SER A 82 3.03 -18.73 -21.88
CA SER A 82 4.49 -18.77 -21.90
C SER A 82 5.12 -17.69 -21.01
N PHE A 83 4.47 -16.53 -20.92
CA PHE A 83 4.91 -15.43 -20.05
C PHE A 83 4.76 -15.80 -18.55
N GLU A 84 3.63 -16.36 -18.13
CA GLU A 84 3.43 -16.84 -16.76
C GLU A 84 4.46 -17.90 -16.36
N GLU A 85 4.71 -18.87 -17.25
CA GLU A 85 5.70 -19.94 -17.02
C GLU A 85 7.13 -19.37 -16.93
N LYS A 86 7.49 -18.46 -17.84
CA LYS A 86 8.82 -17.84 -17.89
C LYS A 86 9.15 -17.05 -16.64
N TYR A 87 8.21 -16.24 -16.17
CA TYR A 87 8.42 -15.33 -15.04
C TYR A 87 7.89 -15.87 -13.71
N LYS A 88 7.22 -17.03 -13.72
CA LYS A 88 6.62 -17.68 -12.54
C LYS A 88 5.65 -16.77 -11.78
N ILE A 89 4.80 -16.07 -12.51
CA ILE A 89 3.78 -15.16 -11.97
C ILE A 89 2.39 -15.69 -12.30
N ASN A 90 1.38 -15.20 -11.58
CA ASN A 90 -0.02 -15.51 -11.84
C ASN A 90 -0.77 -14.24 -12.22
N LEU A 91 -1.00 -14.03 -13.50
CA LEU A 91 -1.66 -12.84 -14.03
C LEU A 91 -3.11 -12.72 -13.57
N TRP A 92 -3.85 -13.84 -13.51
CA TRP A 92 -5.23 -13.82 -13.02
C TRP A 92 -5.32 -13.44 -11.55
N LEU A 93 -4.41 -13.88 -10.70
CA LEU A 93 -4.39 -13.51 -9.29
C LEU A 93 -4.27 -11.99 -9.12
N LEU A 94 -3.41 -11.35 -9.91
CA LEU A 94 -3.20 -9.91 -9.85
C LEU A 94 -4.38 -9.15 -10.48
N ALA A 95 -4.89 -9.60 -11.62
CA ALA A 95 -5.99 -8.94 -12.32
C ALA A 95 -7.31 -9.01 -11.54
N LEU A 96 -7.66 -10.17 -10.95
CA LEU A 96 -8.91 -10.31 -10.19
C LEU A 96 -8.90 -9.55 -8.86
N ASN A 97 -7.72 -9.24 -8.34
CA ASN A 97 -7.57 -8.37 -7.17
C ASN A 97 -7.44 -6.88 -7.54
N GLU A 98 -7.37 -6.55 -8.84
CA GLU A 98 -7.29 -5.16 -9.26
C GLU A 98 -8.63 -4.44 -9.08
N ARG A 99 -8.59 -3.31 -8.38
CA ARG A 99 -9.79 -2.49 -8.12
C ARG A 99 -10.47 -1.98 -9.39
N ILE A 100 -9.71 -1.76 -10.46
CA ILE A 100 -10.23 -1.28 -11.76
C ILE A 100 -11.05 -2.38 -12.45
N PHE A 101 -10.65 -3.64 -12.33
CA PHE A 101 -11.34 -4.78 -12.93
C PHE A 101 -12.40 -5.41 -12.02
N SER A 102 -12.43 -5.01 -10.76
CA SER A 102 -13.31 -5.59 -9.73
C SER A 102 -14.71 -4.97 -9.74
N GLU A 103 -15.61 -5.56 -8.96
CA GLU A 103 -16.95 -5.02 -8.69
C GLU A 103 -16.93 -3.63 -8.01
N SER A 104 -15.78 -3.17 -7.52
CA SER A 104 -15.59 -1.85 -6.93
C SER A 104 -15.63 -0.74 -7.98
N ASN A 105 -15.39 -1.06 -9.25
CA ASN A 105 -15.50 -0.11 -10.35
C ASN A 105 -16.99 0.10 -10.72
N GLU A 106 -17.54 1.25 -10.34
CA GLU A 106 -18.93 1.64 -10.64
C GLU A 106 -19.09 2.21 -12.05
N PHE A 107 -18.00 2.47 -12.79
CA PHE A 107 -18.04 3.14 -14.10
C PHE A 107 -18.00 2.17 -15.28
N TYR A 108 -17.18 1.12 -15.20
CA TYR A 108 -17.01 0.19 -16.30
C TYR A 108 -16.81 -1.25 -15.79
N LYS A 109 -17.44 -2.20 -16.47
CA LYS A 109 -17.25 -3.63 -16.19
C LYS A 109 -16.47 -4.25 -17.33
N PHE A 110 -15.25 -4.61 -17.06
CA PHE A 110 -14.36 -5.26 -18.02
C PHE A 110 -14.82 -6.72 -18.27
N SER A 111 -14.88 -7.11 -19.54
CA SER A 111 -15.01 -8.51 -19.92
C SER A 111 -13.68 -9.25 -19.73
N ARG A 112 -13.75 -10.58 -19.71
CA ARG A 112 -12.55 -11.43 -19.67
C ARG A 112 -11.56 -11.13 -20.78
N GLU A 113 -12.07 -10.96 -21.99
CA GLU A 113 -11.27 -10.69 -23.20
C GLU A 113 -10.58 -9.32 -23.14
N GLU A 114 -11.25 -8.33 -22.58
CA GLU A 114 -10.67 -6.99 -22.37
C GLU A 114 -9.54 -7.02 -21.35
N ILE A 115 -9.73 -7.71 -20.21
CA ILE A 115 -8.68 -7.88 -19.20
C ILE A 115 -7.47 -8.59 -19.82
N LEU A 116 -7.67 -9.70 -20.51
CA LEU A 116 -6.59 -10.45 -21.15
C LEU A 116 -5.86 -9.62 -22.20
N SER A 117 -6.57 -8.79 -22.98
CA SER A 117 -5.95 -7.90 -23.96
C SER A 117 -5.06 -6.85 -23.31
N ILE A 118 -5.50 -6.29 -22.18
CA ILE A 118 -4.71 -5.33 -21.39
C ILE A 118 -3.46 -6.02 -20.86
N LEU A 119 -3.60 -7.19 -20.23
CA LEU A 119 -2.47 -7.96 -19.71
C LEU A 119 -1.47 -8.33 -20.81
N GLU A 120 -1.92 -8.69 -22.02
CA GLU A 120 -1.04 -8.99 -23.14
C GLU A 120 -0.18 -7.77 -23.53
N ASP A 121 -0.79 -6.60 -23.64
CA ASP A 121 -0.06 -5.37 -23.97
C ASP A 121 0.93 -4.97 -22.86
N GLU A 122 0.53 -5.11 -21.59
CA GLU A 122 1.39 -4.89 -20.43
C GLU A 122 2.60 -5.82 -20.44
N CYS A 123 2.38 -7.11 -20.62
CA CYS A 123 3.44 -8.10 -20.66
C CYS A 123 4.47 -7.81 -21.80
N LYS A 124 3.98 -7.48 -22.99
CA LYS A 124 4.84 -7.09 -24.14
C LYS A 124 5.65 -5.82 -23.87
N LEU A 125 5.02 -4.82 -23.24
CA LEU A 125 5.72 -3.60 -22.83
C LEU A 125 6.84 -3.92 -21.84
N PHE A 126 6.55 -4.73 -20.83
CA PHE A 126 7.50 -5.05 -19.78
C PHE A 126 8.70 -5.84 -20.28
N GLU A 127 8.50 -6.81 -21.19
CA GLU A 127 9.61 -7.49 -21.85
C GLU A 127 10.48 -6.50 -22.65
N LYS A 128 9.87 -5.58 -23.40
CA LYS A 128 10.59 -4.52 -24.13
C LYS A 128 11.37 -3.57 -23.19
N ILE A 129 10.86 -3.31 -22.01
CA ILE A 129 11.57 -2.51 -21.00
C ILE A 129 12.79 -3.29 -20.49
N LEU A 130 12.65 -4.58 -20.22
CA LEU A 130 13.73 -5.44 -19.73
C LEU A 130 14.88 -5.64 -20.73
N GLU A 131 14.68 -5.35 -22.03
CA GLU A 131 15.77 -5.38 -23.03
C GLU A 131 16.95 -4.47 -22.68
N VAL A 132 16.73 -3.40 -21.88
CA VAL A 132 17.84 -2.53 -21.43
C VAL A 132 18.74 -3.20 -20.40
N LYS A 133 18.32 -4.37 -19.88
CA LYS A 133 19.03 -5.16 -18.85
C LYS A 133 19.34 -4.32 -17.62
N PRO A 134 18.34 -3.83 -16.90
CA PRO A 134 18.55 -3.04 -15.69
C PRO A 134 19.14 -3.89 -14.57
N GLU A 135 19.95 -3.28 -13.73
CA GLU A 135 20.45 -3.90 -12.51
C GLU A 135 19.52 -3.59 -11.32
N PHE A 136 18.92 -2.40 -11.32
CA PHE A 136 18.04 -1.94 -10.26
C PHE A 136 16.71 -1.42 -10.79
N LEU A 137 15.65 -1.70 -10.03
CA LEU A 137 14.36 -1.01 -10.11
C LEU A 137 14.15 -0.19 -8.84
N ILE A 138 14.03 1.12 -8.97
CA ILE A 138 13.66 2.02 -7.88
C ILE A 138 12.19 2.38 -8.00
N THR A 139 11.44 2.10 -6.93
CA THR A 139 10.00 2.34 -6.89
C THR A 139 9.50 2.63 -5.47
N SER A 140 8.28 3.12 -5.35
CA SER A 140 7.49 3.07 -4.12
C SER A 140 6.68 1.78 -4.05
N SER A 141 5.94 1.57 -2.96
CA SER A 141 5.03 0.42 -2.86
C SER A 141 4.10 0.33 -4.07
N THR A 142 4.03 -0.85 -4.68
CA THR A 142 3.16 -1.12 -5.82
C THR A 142 1.68 -0.91 -5.45
N GLY A 143 0.93 -0.16 -6.24
CA GLY A 143 -0.46 0.20 -5.94
C GLY A 143 -1.49 -0.46 -6.86
N PHE A 144 -1.08 -0.85 -8.06
CA PHE A 144 -1.91 -1.42 -9.13
C PHE A 144 -1.29 -2.73 -9.64
N HIS A 145 -2.11 -3.58 -10.28
CA HIS A 145 -1.67 -4.86 -10.80
C HIS A 145 -0.50 -4.74 -11.78
N HIS A 146 -0.57 -3.82 -12.72
CA HIS A 146 0.48 -3.63 -13.74
C HIS A 146 1.83 -3.25 -13.12
N HIS A 147 1.83 -2.41 -12.09
CA HIS A 147 3.03 -2.07 -11.34
C HIS A 147 3.57 -3.31 -10.59
N GLU A 148 2.67 -4.11 -10.00
CA GLU A 148 3.04 -5.35 -9.32
C GLU A 148 3.57 -6.41 -10.29
N VAL A 149 2.96 -6.56 -11.49
CA VAL A 149 3.47 -7.45 -12.54
C VAL A 149 4.90 -7.05 -12.90
N PHE A 150 5.16 -5.77 -13.18
CA PHE A 150 6.51 -5.30 -13.52
C PHE A 150 7.51 -5.54 -12.38
N TYR A 151 7.12 -5.28 -11.14
CA TYR A 151 7.93 -5.55 -9.97
C TYR A 151 8.27 -7.04 -9.85
N GLN A 152 7.31 -7.95 -10.00
CA GLN A 152 7.53 -9.39 -9.90
C GLN A 152 8.42 -9.93 -11.01
N ILE A 153 8.24 -9.49 -12.26
CA ILE A 153 9.10 -9.92 -13.36
C ILE A 153 10.54 -9.40 -13.21
N CYS A 154 10.74 -8.17 -12.75
CA CYS A 154 12.07 -7.67 -12.43
C CYS A 154 12.79 -8.59 -11.44
N ARG A 155 12.11 -8.99 -10.36
CA ARG A 155 12.67 -9.92 -9.37
C ARG A 155 12.96 -11.31 -9.96
N SER A 156 12.05 -11.83 -10.79
CA SER A 156 12.20 -13.16 -11.39
C SER A 156 13.42 -13.27 -12.31
N VAL A 157 13.86 -12.16 -12.91
CA VAL A 157 15.07 -12.11 -13.76
C VAL A 157 16.32 -11.58 -13.02
N GLY A 158 16.24 -11.40 -11.71
CA GLY A 158 17.38 -11.02 -10.87
C GLY A 158 17.64 -9.52 -10.76
N VAL A 159 16.77 -8.66 -11.30
CA VAL A 159 16.85 -7.22 -11.08
C VAL A 159 16.61 -6.91 -9.61
N LYS A 160 17.51 -6.17 -8.96
CA LYS A 160 17.37 -5.75 -7.58
C LYS A 160 16.30 -4.67 -7.46
N THR A 161 15.24 -4.98 -6.72
CA THR A 161 14.12 -4.04 -6.50
C THR A 161 14.35 -3.26 -5.21
N LEU A 162 14.38 -1.94 -5.30
CA LEU A 162 14.55 -1.03 -4.17
C LEU A 162 13.25 -0.29 -3.95
N VAL A 163 12.45 -0.77 -2.99
CA VAL A 163 11.11 -0.27 -2.72
C VAL A 163 11.11 0.63 -1.50
N LEU A 164 10.78 1.91 -1.70
CA LEU A 164 10.57 2.85 -0.59
C LEU A 164 9.17 2.67 -0.02
N THR A 165 9.08 2.35 1.26
CA THR A 165 7.81 2.17 1.97
C THR A 165 7.76 2.94 3.28
N GLN A 166 6.55 3.34 3.69
CA GLN A 166 6.30 3.87 5.02
C GLN A 166 6.55 2.79 6.07
N SER A 167 7.35 3.10 7.07
CA SER A 167 7.53 2.24 8.24
C SER A 167 6.29 2.26 9.15
N VAL A 168 6.20 1.29 10.05
CA VAL A 168 5.22 1.31 11.16
C VAL A 168 5.50 2.44 12.17
N LEU A 169 6.69 3.04 12.13
CA LEU A 169 7.02 4.27 12.84
C LEU A 169 6.68 5.46 11.94
N GLY A 170 5.76 6.31 12.39
CA GLY A 170 5.08 7.32 11.57
C GLY A 170 5.94 8.35 10.83
N ASP A 171 7.19 8.60 11.27
CA ASP A 171 8.11 9.57 10.68
C ASP A 171 9.26 8.89 9.94
N LYS A 172 9.21 7.57 9.80
CA LYS A 172 10.31 6.79 9.24
C LYS A 172 9.88 5.99 8.03
N CYS A 173 10.81 5.81 7.11
CA CYS A 173 10.67 4.98 5.93
C CYS A 173 11.73 3.89 5.90
N VAL A 174 11.48 2.87 5.11
CA VAL A 174 12.40 1.77 4.82
C VAL A 174 12.60 1.63 3.32
N ILE A 175 13.80 1.28 2.91
CA ILE A 175 14.12 0.84 1.54
C ILE A 175 14.53 -0.62 1.64
N SER A 176 13.81 -1.50 0.93
CA SER A 176 14.05 -2.95 0.94
C SER A 176 13.68 -3.58 -0.40
N GLU A 177 14.14 -4.81 -0.64
CA GLU A 177 13.73 -5.55 -1.84
C GLU A 177 12.23 -5.89 -1.85
N GLN A 178 11.64 -6.10 -0.65
CA GLN A 178 10.21 -6.41 -0.49
C GLN A 178 9.54 -5.38 0.41
N PRO A 179 8.36 -4.88 0.01
CA PRO A 179 7.61 -3.95 0.85
C PRO A 179 7.33 -4.53 2.23
N HIS A 180 7.51 -3.72 3.27
CA HIS A 180 7.26 -4.06 4.68
C HIS A 180 8.12 -5.20 5.28
N MET A 181 9.14 -5.63 4.56
CA MET A 181 10.16 -6.57 5.03
C MET A 181 11.50 -5.84 5.18
N PHE A 182 12.44 -6.47 5.88
CA PHE A 182 13.83 -6.01 5.92
C PHE A 182 14.70 -6.95 5.07
N ASP A 183 15.79 -6.42 4.52
CA ASP A 183 16.82 -7.22 3.85
C ASP A 183 17.83 -7.76 4.86
N ASP A 184 17.43 -7.88 6.12
CA ASP A 184 18.20 -8.36 7.25
C ASP A 184 17.64 -9.74 7.65
N ASN A 185 18.47 -10.77 7.55
CA ASN A 185 18.08 -12.16 7.77
C ASN A 185 18.38 -12.65 9.20
N ARG A 186 18.78 -11.74 10.12
CA ARG A 186 19.05 -12.12 11.51
C ARG A 186 17.80 -12.62 12.21
N THR A 187 17.97 -13.64 13.04
CA THR A 187 16.91 -14.14 13.92
C THR A 187 16.76 -13.26 15.16
N ILE A 188 15.67 -13.42 15.90
CA ILE A 188 15.41 -12.60 17.10
C ILE A 188 16.48 -12.84 18.19
N GLU A 189 17.07 -14.04 18.24
CA GLU A 189 18.13 -14.42 19.18
C GLU A 189 19.45 -13.67 18.90
N GLU A 190 19.72 -13.36 17.63
CA GLU A 190 20.94 -12.67 17.19
C GLU A 190 20.87 -11.15 17.37
N LEU A 191 19.71 -10.62 17.76
CA LEU A 191 19.49 -9.19 17.93
C LEU A 191 19.81 -8.72 19.35
N GLU A 192 20.35 -7.51 19.46
CA GLU A 192 20.58 -6.85 20.73
C GLU A 192 19.30 -6.24 21.30
N SER A 193 19.12 -6.34 22.61
CA SER A 193 18.02 -5.73 23.34
C SER A 193 18.44 -4.41 23.98
N SER A 194 17.61 -3.40 23.92
CA SER A 194 17.72 -2.18 24.74
C SER A 194 17.11 -2.35 26.14
N ASN A 195 16.67 -3.57 26.49
CA ASN A 195 16.10 -3.94 27.79
C ASN A 195 14.91 -3.04 28.25
N MET A 196 14.14 -2.54 27.31
CA MET A 196 12.94 -1.75 27.61
C MET A 196 11.84 -2.62 28.24
N ASN A 197 11.26 -2.15 29.34
CA ASN A 197 10.03 -2.74 29.87
C ASN A 197 8.79 -2.28 29.06
N PHE A 198 7.62 -2.87 29.34
CA PHE A 198 6.41 -2.58 28.57
C PHE A 198 5.94 -1.10 28.63
N ASP A 199 6.18 -0.41 29.73
CA ASP A 199 5.78 1.00 29.85
C ASP A 199 6.71 1.89 29.02
N GLU A 200 7.98 1.54 28.93
CA GLU A 200 8.96 2.19 28.05
C GLU A 200 8.67 1.91 26.59
N LEU A 201 8.38 0.64 26.23
CA LEU A 201 7.97 0.24 24.87
C LEU A 201 6.73 1.01 24.41
N LYS A 202 5.75 1.16 25.30
CA LYS A 202 4.53 1.92 25.02
C LYS A 202 4.82 3.40 24.82
N LYS A 203 5.62 4.03 25.69
CA LYS A 203 6.05 5.43 25.54
C LYS A 203 6.84 5.64 24.26
N TYR A 204 7.71 4.69 23.90
CA TYR A 204 8.44 4.72 22.63
C TYR A 204 7.48 4.69 21.44
N TRP A 205 6.53 3.75 21.41
CA TRP A 205 5.55 3.62 20.34
C TRP A 205 4.68 4.86 20.16
N GLU A 206 4.21 5.45 21.28
CA GLU A 206 3.36 6.65 21.28
C GLU A 206 4.05 7.89 20.66
N ARG A 207 5.40 7.94 20.60
CA ARG A 207 6.15 9.02 19.93
C ARG A 207 5.96 8.99 18.41
N PHE A 208 5.76 7.81 17.86
CA PHE A 208 5.68 7.57 16.41
C PHE A 208 4.25 7.21 15.96
N ASP A 209 3.24 7.72 16.62
CA ASP A 209 1.83 7.36 16.39
C ASP A 209 1.42 7.53 14.92
N LEU A 210 1.64 6.46 14.13
CA LEU A 210 1.29 6.35 12.71
C LEU A 210 -0.20 6.60 12.46
N ARG A 211 -1.06 6.17 13.41
CA ARG A 211 -2.52 6.34 13.27
C ARG A 211 -2.90 7.80 13.37
N LYS A 212 -2.39 8.50 14.37
CA LYS A 212 -2.66 9.94 14.55
C LYS A 212 -2.26 10.71 13.30
N LYS A 213 -1.11 10.37 12.67
CA LYS A 213 -0.67 11.00 11.42
C LYS A 213 -1.58 10.65 10.25
N SER A 214 -1.93 9.38 10.10
CA SER A 214 -2.86 8.92 9.06
C SER A 214 -4.26 9.56 9.21
N ASP A 215 -4.75 9.70 10.43
CA ASP A 215 -6.04 10.35 10.70
C ASP A 215 -5.98 11.85 10.38
N LEU A 216 -4.94 12.56 10.82
CA LEU A 216 -4.72 13.97 10.50
C LEU A 216 -4.58 14.20 8.99
N HIS A 217 -3.83 13.35 8.29
CA HIS A 217 -3.69 13.39 6.83
C HIS A 217 -5.05 13.22 6.14
N SER A 218 -5.82 12.22 6.55
CA SER A 218 -7.15 11.93 5.99
C SER A 218 -8.14 13.06 6.25
N GLU A 219 -8.03 13.74 7.38
CA GLU A 219 -8.88 14.87 7.77
C GLU A 219 -8.54 16.13 6.99
N SER A 220 -7.25 16.39 6.74
CA SER A 220 -6.77 17.58 6.03
C SER A 220 -7.21 17.62 4.56
N ILE A 221 -7.23 16.47 3.89
CA ILE A 221 -7.74 16.33 2.51
C ILE A 221 -9.25 16.62 2.45
N ARG A 222 -9.96 16.46 3.57
CA ARG A 222 -11.43 16.46 3.63
C ARG A 222 -12.07 17.82 3.87
N THR A 223 -11.42 18.76 4.56
CA THR A 223 -12.05 19.88 5.23
C THR A 223 -12.20 21.15 4.38
N SER A 224 -11.41 21.33 3.33
CA SER A 224 -11.42 22.60 2.57
C SER A 224 -12.44 22.61 1.44
N ARG A 225 -13.37 23.60 1.45
CA ARG A 225 -14.36 23.82 0.38
C ARG A 225 -13.74 24.47 -0.86
N SER A 226 -12.81 25.41 -0.69
CA SER A 226 -12.19 26.14 -1.80
C SER A 226 -11.46 25.26 -2.82
N PRO A 227 -10.60 24.30 -2.42
CA PRO A 227 -9.97 23.38 -3.36
C PRO A 227 -10.97 22.50 -4.14
N LYS A 228 -12.11 22.12 -3.53
CA LYS A 228 -13.15 21.34 -4.21
C LYS A 228 -13.82 22.12 -5.33
N ILE A 229 -14.10 23.39 -5.11
CA ILE A 229 -14.67 24.26 -6.13
C ILE A 229 -13.69 24.47 -7.28
N LYS A 230 -12.42 24.74 -6.96
CA LYS A 230 -11.36 24.85 -7.98
C LYS A 230 -11.19 23.56 -8.79
N ALA A 231 -11.16 22.41 -8.11
CA ALA A 231 -11.09 21.10 -8.75
C ALA A 231 -12.27 20.86 -9.70
N LEU A 232 -13.48 21.24 -9.30
CA LEU A 232 -14.67 21.11 -10.14
C LEU A 232 -14.58 21.95 -11.42
N PHE A 233 -14.16 23.22 -11.31
CA PHE A 233 -13.99 24.08 -12.50
C PHE A 233 -12.87 23.57 -13.41
N ASP A 234 -11.75 23.15 -12.86
CA ASP A 234 -10.65 22.55 -13.63
C ASP A 234 -11.12 21.27 -14.35
N PHE A 235 -11.80 20.37 -13.64
CA PHE A 235 -12.37 19.15 -14.20
C PHE A 235 -13.35 19.43 -15.35
N LEU A 236 -14.26 20.38 -15.18
CA LEU A 236 -15.24 20.73 -16.21
C LEU A 236 -14.59 21.41 -17.43
N GLY A 237 -13.55 22.22 -17.22
CA GLY A 237 -12.80 22.90 -18.29
C GLY A 237 -11.77 22.03 -19.00
N SER A 238 -11.36 20.89 -18.42
CA SER A 238 -10.31 20.03 -18.97
C SER A 238 -10.75 19.24 -20.21
N SER A 239 -9.77 18.69 -20.95
CA SER A 239 -10.01 17.72 -22.03
C SER A 239 -10.47 16.36 -21.46
N ASN A 240 -11.01 15.49 -22.32
CA ASN A 240 -11.39 14.12 -21.98
C ASN A 240 -10.29 13.09 -22.34
N THR A 241 -9.10 13.53 -22.76
CA THR A 241 -8.05 12.67 -23.34
C THR A 241 -7.66 11.52 -22.40
N THR A 242 -7.45 11.81 -21.12
CA THR A 242 -7.14 10.76 -20.13
C THR A 242 -8.28 9.73 -20.00
N MET A 243 -9.55 10.18 -20.06
CA MET A 243 -10.71 9.29 -19.99
C MET A 243 -10.82 8.34 -21.20
N GLU A 244 -10.26 8.73 -22.33
CA GLU A 244 -10.30 7.96 -23.58
C GLU A 244 -9.12 6.99 -23.72
N ASN A 245 -7.96 7.37 -23.24
CA ASN A 245 -6.70 6.64 -23.47
C ASN A 245 -6.27 5.75 -22.32
N ASN A 246 -6.71 6.06 -21.08
CA ASN A 246 -6.34 5.29 -19.92
C ASN A 246 -7.49 4.35 -19.50
N TYR A 247 -7.27 3.04 -19.57
CA TYR A 247 -8.30 2.05 -19.21
C TYR A 247 -8.80 2.19 -17.77
N GLY A 248 -8.02 2.77 -16.87
CA GLY A 248 -8.46 3.08 -15.51
C GLY A 248 -9.60 4.10 -15.43
N TYR A 249 -9.83 4.83 -16.52
CA TYR A 249 -10.90 5.83 -16.64
C TYR A 249 -12.01 5.43 -17.61
N TYR A 250 -12.04 4.20 -18.10
CA TYR A 250 -13.11 3.75 -19.00
C TYR A 250 -14.48 3.87 -18.34
N GLY A 251 -15.47 4.31 -19.13
CA GLY A 251 -16.82 4.60 -18.62
C GLY A 251 -16.95 5.93 -17.86
N HIS A 252 -15.83 6.61 -17.58
CA HIS A 252 -15.88 7.96 -17.02
C HIS A 252 -16.27 8.96 -18.09
N SER A 253 -17.27 9.76 -17.78
CA SER A 253 -17.60 11.02 -18.45
C SER A 253 -17.77 12.10 -17.39
N LYS A 254 -17.71 13.37 -17.78
CA LYS A 254 -17.93 14.45 -16.80
C LYS A 254 -19.28 14.31 -16.09
N LEU A 255 -20.32 13.91 -16.83
CA LEU A 255 -21.65 13.69 -16.26
C LEU A 255 -21.69 12.47 -15.33
N SER A 256 -21.14 11.31 -15.74
CA SER A 256 -21.12 10.11 -14.92
C SER A 256 -20.29 10.31 -13.63
N ALA A 257 -19.15 11.02 -13.71
CA ALA A 257 -18.35 11.36 -12.55
C ALA A 257 -19.11 12.26 -11.56
N LEU A 258 -19.82 13.28 -12.05
CA LEU A 258 -20.63 14.18 -11.21
C LEU A 258 -21.80 13.44 -10.54
N THR A 259 -22.57 12.66 -11.31
CA THR A 259 -23.71 11.89 -10.79
C THR A 259 -23.25 10.84 -9.78
N ASN A 260 -22.12 10.18 -10.02
CA ASN A 260 -21.54 9.21 -9.08
C ASN A 260 -21.06 9.90 -7.79
N TYR A 261 -20.45 11.07 -7.89
CA TYR A 261 -20.06 11.88 -6.72
C TYR A 261 -21.28 12.22 -5.84
N LEU A 262 -22.37 12.72 -6.44
CA LEU A 262 -23.60 13.06 -5.69
C LEU A 262 -24.28 11.82 -5.08
N SER A 263 -24.34 10.71 -5.84
CA SER A 263 -24.83 9.43 -5.36
C SER A 263 -23.97 8.89 -4.20
N GLY A 264 -22.65 9.04 -4.30
CA GLY A 264 -21.70 8.67 -3.26
C GLY A 264 -21.95 9.36 -1.92
N ILE A 265 -22.25 10.66 -1.94
CA ILE A 265 -22.61 11.41 -0.72
C ILE A 265 -23.85 10.79 -0.05
N ARG A 266 -24.91 10.50 -0.83
CA ARG A 266 -26.14 9.88 -0.29
C ARG A 266 -25.88 8.47 0.25
N LYS A 267 -25.16 7.64 -0.51
CA LYS A 267 -24.75 6.28 -0.09
C LYS A 267 -23.96 6.33 1.22
N LYS A 268 -23.01 7.26 1.33
CA LYS A 268 -22.19 7.46 2.53
C LYS A 268 -23.02 7.83 3.76
N ASN A 269 -23.95 8.78 3.64
CA ASN A 269 -24.80 9.18 4.75
C ASN A 269 -25.71 8.04 5.23
N ASN A 270 -26.30 7.27 4.30
CA ASN A 270 -27.12 6.11 4.63
C ASN A 270 -26.31 5.03 5.36
N ARG A 271 -25.09 4.74 4.88
CA ARG A 271 -24.20 3.76 5.49
C ARG A 271 -23.78 4.21 6.90
N ARG A 272 -23.41 5.47 7.06
CA ARG A 272 -23.07 6.04 8.35
C ARG A 272 -24.22 5.90 9.35
N SER A 273 -25.43 6.30 8.95
CA SER A 273 -26.62 6.18 9.81
C SER A 273 -26.89 4.72 10.23
N TYR A 274 -26.69 3.75 9.31
CA TYR A 274 -26.79 2.35 9.64
C TYR A 274 -25.75 1.91 10.69
N ILE A 275 -24.51 2.30 10.52
CA ILE A 275 -23.37 1.99 11.39
C ILE A 275 -23.61 2.56 12.78
N ASP A 276 -23.92 3.87 12.86
CA ASP A 276 -24.16 4.57 14.12
C ASP A 276 -25.31 3.92 14.93
N LYS A 277 -26.29 3.30 14.24
CA LYS A 277 -27.45 2.65 14.89
C LYS A 277 -27.21 1.21 15.33
N ASN A 278 -26.36 0.46 14.62
CA ASN A 278 -26.32 -1.00 14.75
C ASN A 278 -25.01 -1.56 15.32
N LEU A 279 -23.91 -0.76 15.38
CA LEU A 279 -22.65 -1.23 15.91
C LEU A 279 -22.48 -0.88 17.40
N SER A 280 -21.74 -1.73 18.11
CA SER A 280 -21.52 -1.59 19.56
C SER A 280 -20.51 -0.49 19.88
N TYR A 281 -20.86 0.38 20.84
CA TYR A 281 -19.97 1.43 21.35
C TYR A 281 -19.19 1.00 22.60
N THR A 282 -19.48 -0.18 23.12
CA THR A 282 -18.91 -0.68 24.38
C THR A 282 -18.25 -2.03 24.17
N ILE A 283 -17.27 -2.32 25.02
CA ILE A 283 -16.58 -3.61 25.08
C ILE A 283 -17.11 -4.32 26.35
N ASP A 284 -17.85 -5.41 26.13
CA ASP A 284 -18.18 -6.33 27.21
C ASP A 284 -16.97 -7.26 27.43
N ASP A 285 -16.30 -7.10 28.56
CA ASP A 285 -15.11 -7.86 28.97
C ASP A 285 -15.40 -8.94 30.00
N THR A 286 -16.67 -9.22 30.25
CA THR A 286 -17.09 -10.35 31.11
C THR A 286 -16.79 -11.70 30.46
N THR A 287 -16.76 -11.73 29.11
CA THR A 287 -16.37 -12.89 28.31
C THR A 287 -15.04 -12.60 27.61
N PRO A 288 -14.04 -13.52 27.68
CA PRO A 288 -12.78 -13.31 26.96
C PRO A 288 -13.00 -13.24 25.45
N PHE A 289 -12.22 -12.40 24.78
CA PHE A 289 -12.40 -12.19 23.34
C PHE A 289 -11.11 -12.08 22.55
N VAL A 290 -11.23 -12.41 21.27
CA VAL A 290 -10.22 -12.20 20.23
C VAL A 290 -10.59 -10.94 19.45
N TYR A 291 -9.59 -10.15 19.06
CA TYR A 291 -9.79 -8.92 18.30
C TYR A 291 -9.32 -9.09 16.85
N PHE A 292 -10.19 -8.73 15.89
CA PHE A 292 -9.87 -8.71 14.46
C PHE A 292 -10.12 -7.30 13.88
N PRO A 293 -9.07 -6.49 13.65
CA PRO A 293 -9.17 -5.23 12.94
C PRO A 293 -9.37 -5.47 11.44
N LEU A 294 -10.40 -4.85 10.85
CA LEU A 294 -10.61 -4.89 9.41
C LEU A 294 -9.54 -4.11 8.68
N GLN A 295 -9.13 -4.62 7.52
CA GLN A 295 -8.24 -3.91 6.60
C GLN A 295 -9.04 -2.94 5.72
N ILE A 296 -8.39 -1.87 5.26
CA ILE A 296 -9.00 -0.93 4.33
C ILE A 296 -9.26 -1.62 2.98
N MET A 297 -10.43 -1.37 2.38
CA MET A 297 -10.75 -1.84 1.04
C MET A 297 -11.20 -0.68 0.14
N PRO A 298 -10.83 -0.71 -1.14
CA PRO A 298 -9.79 -1.51 -1.78
C PRO A 298 -8.40 -0.89 -1.53
N GLU A 299 -7.47 -1.65 -0.98
CA GLU A 299 -6.12 -1.16 -0.71
C GLU A 299 -5.05 -2.25 -0.98
N ARG A 300 -3.83 -1.80 -1.32
CA ARG A 300 -2.68 -2.65 -1.62
C ARG A 300 -2.40 -3.71 -0.55
N THR A 301 -2.41 -3.31 0.71
CA THR A 301 -2.15 -4.20 1.85
C THR A 301 -3.03 -5.44 1.88
N LEU A 302 -4.22 -5.35 1.31
CA LEU A 302 -5.13 -6.48 1.18
C LEU A 302 -5.01 -7.12 -0.22
N LEU A 303 -5.11 -6.31 -1.29
CA LEU A 303 -5.23 -6.80 -2.66
C LEU A 303 -3.94 -7.43 -3.20
N ILE A 304 -2.78 -6.92 -2.80
CA ILE A 304 -1.47 -7.36 -3.30
C ILE A 304 -0.73 -8.19 -2.25
N SER A 305 -0.60 -7.68 -1.01
CA SER A 305 0.20 -8.40 0.00
C SER A 305 -0.52 -9.62 0.60
N SER A 306 -1.84 -9.75 0.42
CA SER A 306 -2.61 -10.87 0.93
C SER A 306 -3.70 -11.31 -0.07
N PRO A 307 -3.33 -11.65 -1.31
CA PRO A 307 -4.26 -11.72 -2.44
C PRO A 307 -5.34 -12.79 -2.29
N PHE A 308 -5.09 -13.85 -1.53
CA PHE A 308 -6.09 -14.90 -1.24
C PHE A 308 -6.98 -14.59 -0.04
N ASN A 309 -6.68 -13.54 0.74
CA ASN A 309 -7.41 -13.16 1.96
C ASN A 309 -8.24 -11.88 1.77
N THR A 310 -8.64 -11.56 0.55
CA THR A 310 -9.35 -10.33 0.22
C THR A 310 -10.80 -10.32 0.72
N ASN A 311 -11.44 -11.49 0.83
CA ASN A 311 -12.80 -11.61 1.37
C ASN A 311 -12.79 -11.65 2.90
N GLN A 312 -12.84 -10.47 3.52
CA GLN A 312 -12.76 -10.36 4.98
C GLN A 312 -13.98 -10.98 5.71
N ILE A 313 -15.14 -11.13 5.07
CA ILE A 313 -16.29 -11.84 5.66
C ILE A 313 -15.96 -13.32 5.88
N GLU A 314 -15.37 -13.97 4.87
CA GLU A 314 -14.95 -15.38 5.01
C GLU A 314 -13.87 -15.54 6.06
N ILE A 315 -12.91 -14.62 6.14
CA ILE A 315 -11.90 -14.62 7.21
C ILE A 315 -12.55 -14.52 8.59
N ILE A 316 -13.52 -13.61 8.78
CA ILE A 316 -14.26 -13.49 10.03
C ILE A 316 -14.99 -14.80 10.37
N LYS A 317 -15.64 -15.45 9.39
CA LYS A 317 -16.30 -16.74 9.58
C LYS A 317 -15.33 -17.86 9.96
N HIS A 318 -14.15 -17.90 9.33
CA HIS A 318 -13.10 -18.86 9.67
C HIS A 318 -12.59 -18.66 11.10
N ILE A 319 -12.29 -17.42 11.50
CA ILE A 319 -11.88 -17.10 12.85
C ILE A 319 -13.00 -17.49 13.85
N SER A 320 -14.23 -17.06 13.59
CA SER A 320 -15.40 -17.33 14.44
C SER A 320 -15.61 -18.82 14.71
N LYS A 321 -15.51 -19.67 13.67
CA LYS A 321 -15.62 -21.14 13.77
C LYS A 321 -14.43 -21.77 14.52
N SER A 322 -13.29 -21.13 14.56
CA SER A 322 -12.04 -21.64 15.14
C SER A 322 -11.85 -21.26 16.61
N LEU A 323 -12.69 -20.36 17.14
CA LEU A 323 -12.60 -19.92 18.53
C LEU A 323 -12.95 -21.05 19.50
N PRO A 324 -12.27 -21.10 20.66
CA PRO A 324 -12.78 -21.91 21.79
C PRO A 324 -14.17 -21.42 22.22
N ILE A 325 -15.04 -22.34 22.67
CA ILE A 325 -16.46 -22.07 22.94
C ILE A 325 -16.71 -20.91 23.91
N GLY A 326 -15.77 -20.63 24.81
CA GLY A 326 -15.87 -19.54 25.78
C GLY A 326 -15.39 -18.17 25.28
N TYR A 327 -15.06 -18.02 23.99
CA TYR A 327 -14.52 -16.80 23.42
C TYR A 327 -15.49 -16.15 22.44
N ARG A 328 -15.47 -14.80 22.39
CA ARG A 328 -16.12 -13.99 21.35
C ARG A 328 -15.09 -13.41 20.38
N LEU A 329 -15.53 -13.02 19.21
CA LEU A 329 -14.75 -12.24 18.23
C LEU A 329 -15.25 -10.80 18.21
N TYR A 330 -14.38 -9.86 18.53
CA TYR A 330 -14.64 -8.45 18.29
C TYR A 330 -14.03 -8.01 16.97
N VAL A 331 -14.85 -7.50 16.07
CA VAL A 331 -14.45 -6.94 14.77
C VAL A 331 -14.58 -5.43 14.85
N LYS A 332 -13.66 -4.69 14.26
CA LYS A 332 -13.73 -3.22 14.20
C LYS A 332 -13.32 -2.71 12.84
N GLU A 333 -14.05 -1.71 12.33
CA GLU A 333 -13.73 -1.04 11.08
C GLU A 333 -12.44 -0.20 11.20
N HIS A 334 -11.67 -0.17 10.11
CA HIS A 334 -10.49 0.69 10.05
C HIS A 334 -10.90 2.17 10.05
N PRO A 335 -10.30 3.04 10.87
CA PRO A 335 -10.68 4.45 10.96
C PRO A 335 -10.69 5.19 9.63
N VAL A 336 -9.70 4.94 8.77
CA VAL A 336 -9.58 5.55 7.44
C VAL A 336 -10.72 5.13 6.49
N GLN A 337 -11.31 3.93 6.67
CA GLN A 337 -12.47 3.50 5.86
C GLN A 337 -13.65 4.45 6.01
N VAL A 338 -13.82 5.02 7.19
CA VAL A 338 -14.84 6.05 7.49
C VAL A 338 -14.68 7.31 6.63
N THR A 339 -13.45 7.68 6.34
CA THR A 339 -13.14 8.90 5.57
C THR A 339 -13.28 8.69 4.07
N ARG A 340 -13.01 7.47 3.58
CA ARG A 340 -13.13 7.09 2.16
C ARG A 340 -14.58 6.74 1.83
N GLU A 341 -14.87 5.48 1.68
CA GLU A 341 -16.23 4.97 1.48
C GLU A 341 -16.50 3.84 2.45
N TRP A 342 -17.63 3.92 3.15
CA TRP A 342 -18.11 2.80 3.93
C TRP A 342 -18.35 1.56 3.05
N ARG A 343 -18.16 0.37 3.63
CA ARG A 343 -18.55 -0.88 2.96
C ARG A 343 -20.05 -0.89 2.68
N LYS A 344 -20.49 -1.76 1.78
CA LYS A 344 -21.94 -1.98 1.55
C LYS A 344 -22.63 -2.37 2.86
N ILE A 345 -23.87 -1.94 3.06
CA ILE A 345 -24.63 -2.27 4.29
C ILE A 345 -24.79 -3.77 4.45
N SER A 346 -24.87 -4.54 3.34
CA SER A 346 -24.88 -6.01 3.38
C SER A 346 -23.69 -6.59 4.14
N PHE A 347 -22.47 -6.04 3.96
CA PHE A 347 -21.30 -6.49 4.70
C PHE A 347 -21.49 -6.42 6.22
N TYR A 348 -22.00 -5.30 6.72
CA TYR A 348 -22.25 -5.14 8.16
C TYR A 348 -23.33 -6.10 8.67
N LYS A 349 -24.41 -6.31 7.88
CA LYS A 349 -25.46 -7.27 8.19
C LYS A 349 -24.93 -8.70 8.26
N ASP A 350 -24.10 -9.09 7.28
CA ASP A 350 -23.52 -10.43 7.23
C ASP A 350 -22.61 -10.69 8.44
N VAL A 351 -21.78 -9.73 8.84
CA VAL A 351 -20.93 -9.87 10.04
C VAL A 351 -21.78 -9.92 11.31
N LEU A 352 -22.79 -9.04 11.46
CA LEU A 352 -23.67 -9.01 12.62
C LEU A 352 -24.58 -10.25 12.75
N SER A 353 -24.74 -11.01 11.67
CA SER A 353 -25.50 -12.27 11.70
C SER A 353 -24.74 -13.46 12.30
N ILE A 354 -23.42 -13.31 12.57
CA ILE A 354 -22.58 -14.38 13.13
C ILE A 354 -22.71 -14.36 14.67
N PRO A 355 -23.21 -15.43 15.32
CA PRO A 355 -23.69 -15.37 16.72
C PRO A 355 -22.62 -15.04 17.76
N ASN A 356 -21.34 -15.39 17.54
CA ASN A 356 -20.24 -15.15 18.47
C ASN A 356 -19.33 -13.97 18.02
N VAL A 357 -19.86 -13.09 17.12
CA VAL A 357 -19.15 -11.90 16.63
C VAL A 357 -19.85 -10.64 17.11
N GLU A 358 -19.05 -9.72 17.67
CA GLU A 358 -19.47 -8.37 18.03
C GLU A 358 -18.78 -7.37 17.09
N PHE A 359 -19.54 -6.48 16.45
CA PHE A 359 -18.99 -5.46 15.59
C PHE A 359 -18.92 -4.11 16.31
N LEU A 360 -17.70 -3.68 16.64
CA LEU A 360 -17.44 -2.43 17.34
C LEU A 360 -17.55 -1.23 16.40
N HIS A 361 -18.16 -0.16 16.92
CA HIS A 361 -18.18 1.12 16.25
C HIS A 361 -16.76 1.69 16.10
N HIS A 362 -16.49 2.38 15.00
CA HIS A 362 -15.17 2.92 14.70
C HIS A 362 -14.63 3.91 15.76
N SER A 363 -15.51 4.56 16.53
CA SER A 363 -15.12 5.48 17.61
C SER A 363 -14.54 4.79 18.84
N VAL A 364 -14.72 3.48 19.01
CA VAL A 364 -14.10 2.74 20.11
C VAL A 364 -12.58 2.78 19.95
N LYS A 365 -11.86 3.22 20.97
CA LYS A 365 -10.40 3.35 20.92
C LYS A 365 -9.74 1.98 20.83
N THR A 366 -8.84 1.82 19.86
CA THR A 366 -8.11 0.56 19.67
C THR A 366 -7.25 0.21 20.90
N SER A 367 -6.66 1.21 21.57
CA SER A 367 -5.91 1.00 22.81
C SER A 367 -6.74 0.34 23.92
N ASP A 368 -8.04 0.65 24.00
CA ASP A 368 -8.92 0.07 25.02
C ASP A 368 -9.30 -1.38 24.66
N ILE A 369 -9.42 -1.70 23.37
CA ILE A 369 -9.59 -3.08 22.90
C ILE A 369 -8.34 -3.90 23.21
N LEU A 370 -7.14 -3.37 22.86
CA LEU A 370 -5.87 -4.06 23.06
C LEU A 370 -5.55 -4.33 24.54
N LYS A 371 -5.98 -3.46 25.47
CA LYS A 371 -5.83 -3.74 26.91
C LYS A 371 -6.63 -4.96 27.36
N LYS A 372 -7.80 -5.21 26.76
CA LYS A 372 -8.78 -6.19 27.21
C LYS A 372 -8.76 -7.51 26.41
N CYS A 373 -8.43 -7.47 25.12
CA CYS A 373 -8.43 -8.68 24.30
C CYS A 373 -7.41 -9.73 24.80
N SER A 374 -7.65 -10.99 24.47
CA SER A 374 -6.73 -12.11 24.77
C SER A 374 -5.75 -12.36 23.63
N LEU A 375 -6.13 -12.07 22.39
CA LEU A 375 -5.38 -12.35 21.17
C LEU A 375 -5.79 -11.34 20.09
N VAL A 376 -4.86 -10.92 19.25
CA VAL A 376 -5.14 -10.17 18.03
C VAL A 376 -4.92 -11.07 16.82
N ILE A 377 -5.89 -11.10 15.92
CA ILE A 377 -5.74 -11.76 14.61
C ILE A 377 -5.84 -10.67 13.54
N THR A 378 -4.90 -10.59 12.65
CA THR A 378 -4.91 -9.58 11.57
C THR A 378 -4.44 -10.19 10.26
N ILE A 379 -4.96 -9.68 9.14
CA ILE A 379 -4.50 -10.13 7.82
C ILE A 379 -3.09 -9.60 7.59
N ASN A 380 -2.91 -8.29 7.78
CA ASN A 380 -1.65 -7.59 7.55
C ASN A 380 -1.58 -6.32 8.43
N GLY A 381 -0.49 -5.55 8.32
CA GLY A 381 -0.33 -4.23 8.93
C GLY A 381 0.21 -4.24 10.36
N ALA A 382 0.21 -3.07 11.01
CA ALA A 382 0.88 -2.85 12.29
C ALA A 382 0.15 -3.43 13.52
N ALA A 383 -1.09 -3.93 13.38
CA ALA A 383 -1.93 -4.32 14.51
C ALA A 383 -1.34 -5.46 15.35
N GLY A 384 -0.59 -6.38 14.74
CA GLY A 384 0.08 -7.45 15.45
C GLY A 384 1.26 -6.98 16.31
N LEU A 385 2.04 -6.01 15.83
CA LEU A 385 3.11 -5.38 16.61
C LEU A 385 2.53 -4.54 17.78
N GLU A 386 1.48 -3.77 17.50
CA GLU A 386 0.76 -3.04 18.57
C GLU A 386 0.24 -4.00 19.66
N ALA A 387 -0.26 -5.17 19.26
CA ALA A 387 -0.66 -6.19 20.22
C ALA A 387 0.51 -6.61 21.12
N ALA A 388 1.68 -6.87 20.55
CA ALA A 388 2.89 -7.23 21.33
C ALA A 388 3.29 -6.14 22.33
N ILE A 389 3.25 -4.86 21.95
CA ILE A 389 3.49 -3.72 22.84
C ILE A 389 2.46 -3.67 23.98
N HIS A 390 1.22 -4.11 23.72
CA HIS A 390 0.16 -4.26 24.71
C HIS A 390 0.15 -5.64 25.42
N ARG A 391 1.24 -6.41 25.36
CA ARG A 391 1.39 -7.73 25.99
C ARG A 391 0.44 -8.79 25.44
N LYS A 392 0.00 -8.64 24.20
CA LYS A 392 -0.95 -9.57 23.57
C LYS A 392 -0.27 -10.32 22.43
N PRO A 393 -0.41 -11.65 22.37
CA PRO A 393 0.04 -12.41 21.20
C PRO A 393 -0.78 -12.05 19.96
N SER A 394 -0.24 -12.37 18.80
CA SER A 394 -0.97 -12.16 17.55
C SER A 394 -0.81 -13.28 16.54
N ILE A 395 -1.78 -13.36 15.61
CA ILE A 395 -1.76 -14.25 14.44
C ILE A 395 -1.84 -13.37 13.17
N LEU A 396 -0.98 -13.68 12.20
CA LEU A 396 -0.92 -13.01 10.89
C LEU A 396 -1.33 -13.97 9.77
N PHE A 397 -2.11 -13.48 8.81
CA PHE A 397 -2.42 -14.22 7.58
C PHE A 397 -1.38 -14.02 6.49
N SER A 398 -0.64 -12.91 6.50
CA SER A 398 0.45 -12.62 5.56
C SER A 398 1.73 -12.25 6.31
N ASP A 399 2.85 -12.37 5.61
CA ASP A 399 4.15 -12.07 6.21
C ASP A 399 4.35 -10.56 6.41
N PHE A 400 5.07 -10.22 7.49
CA PHE A 400 5.44 -8.86 7.84
C PHE A 400 6.75 -8.86 8.63
N SER A 401 7.50 -7.77 8.64
CA SER A 401 8.82 -7.72 9.29
C SER A 401 8.83 -8.17 10.76
N TYR A 402 7.73 -8.01 11.49
CA TYR A 402 7.64 -8.44 12.90
C TYR A 402 7.16 -9.88 13.08
N SER A 403 7.00 -10.66 12.00
CA SER A 403 6.72 -12.11 12.08
C SER A 403 7.81 -12.90 12.81
N ILE A 404 9.00 -12.32 12.94
CA ILE A 404 10.13 -12.90 13.70
C ILE A 404 9.88 -12.95 15.22
N LEU A 405 8.90 -12.21 15.76
CA LEU A 405 8.60 -12.21 17.19
C LEU A 405 8.00 -13.56 17.62
N PRO A 406 8.50 -14.22 18.69
CA PRO A 406 7.96 -15.49 19.18
C PRO A 406 6.49 -15.44 19.58
N SER A 407 6.01 -14.25 19.97
CA SER A 407 4.61 -13.99 20.32
C SER A 407 3.68 -13.84 19.12
N VAL A 408 4.23 -13.80 17.91
CA VAL A 408 3.49 -13.74 16.65
C VAL A 408 3.44 -15.12 16.01
N HIS A 409 2.30 -15.53 15.51
CA HIS A 409 2.13 -16.74 14.72
C HIS A 409 1.72 -16.38 13.30
N GLN A 410 2.58 -16.70 12.33
CA GLN A 410 2.25 -16.55 10.92
C GLN A 410 1.56 -17.82 10.42
N LEU A 411 0.30 -17.69 9.96
CA LEU A 411 -0.46 -18.79 9.37
C LEU A 411 0.16 -19.23 8.04
N LYS A 412 0.31 -20.54 7.86
CA LYS A 412 0.70 -21.14 6.58
C LYS A 412 -0.51 -21.65 5.79
N SER A 413 -1.56 -22.05 6.52
CA SER A 413 -2.82 -22.52 5.96
C SER A 413 -3.99 -22.10 6.84
N ILE A 414 -5.16 -21.94 6.26
CA ILE A 414 -6.39 -21.63 7.00
C ILE A 414 -6.77 -22.77 7.96
N ASP A 415 -6.42 -24.02 7.65
CA ASP A 415 -6.72 -25.20 8.45
C ASP A 415 -5.96 -25.21 9.78
N GLU A 416 -4.85 -24.49 9.88
CA GLU A 416 -4.11 -24.31 11.14
C GLU A 416 -4.84 -23.43 12.15
N LEU A 417 -5.81 -22.63 11.71
CA LEU A 417 -6.38 -21.55 12.51
C LEU A 417 -6.92 -22.02 13.89
N PRO A 418 -7.63 -23.14 14.02
CA PRO A 418 -8.09 -23.62 15.33
C PRO A 418 -6.94 -23.93 16.29
N THR A 419 -5.88 -24.56 15.81
CA THR A 419 -4.69 -24.93 16.62
C THR A 419 -3.86 -23.68 16.90
N ALA A 420 -3.65 -22.81 15.91
CA ALA A 420 -2.94 -21.53 16.04
C ALA A 420 -3.58 -20.61 17.08
N ILE A 421 -4.91 -20.51 17.11
CA ILE A 421 -5.63 -19.74 18.13
C ILE A 421 -5.38 -20.31 19.51
N ARG A 422 -5.57 -21.63 19.71
CA ARG A 422 -5.39 -22.27 21.01
C ARG A 422 -3.96 -22.12 21.53
N SER A 423 -2.96 -22.34 20.69
CA SER A 423 -1.55 -22.19 21.05
C SER A 423 -1.19 -20.73 21.33
N SER A 424 -1.66 -19.78 20.51
CA SER A 424 -1.37 -18.35 20.70
C SER A 424 -2.01 -17.80 21.97
N LEU A 425 -3.19 -18.26 22.37
CA LEU A 425 -3.83 -17.86 23.63
C LEU A 425 -3.01 -18.25 24.89
N GLN A 426 -2.08 -19.23 24.77
CA GLN A 426 -1.19 -19.64 25.86
C GLN A 426 0.16 -18.90 25.82
N LYS A 427 0.49 -18.18 24.74
CA LYS A 427 1.76 -17.48 24.59
C LYS A 427 1.79 -16.24 25.49
N LYS A 428 2.97 -16.01 26.06
CA LYS A 428 3.29 -14.75 26.76
C LYS A 428 4.21 -13.93 25.86
N VAL A 429 4.01 -12.63 25.88
CA VAL A 429 4.89 -11.69 25.17
C VAL A 429 6.04 -11.32 26.11
N ASP A 430 7.27 -11.44 25.62
CA ASP A 430 8.47 -10.98 26.33
C ASP A 430 8.81 -9.54 25.85
N PRO A 431 8.91 -8.55 26.75
CA PRO A 431 9.32 -7.21 26.38
C PRO A 431 10.73 -7.15 25.78
N THR A 432 11.61 -8.10 26.14
CA THR A 432 12.95 -8.21 25.59
C THR A 432 12.93 -8.48 24.08
N ASP A 433 12.07 -9.41 23.63
CA ASP A 433 11.93 -9.71 22.20
C ASP A 433 11.35 -8.50 21.43
N VAL A 434 10.36 -7.84 22.02
CA VAL A 434 9.80 -6.62 21.41
C VAL A 434 10.85 -5.52 21.31
N SER A 435 11.69 -5.35 22.34
CA SER A 435 12.79 -4.39 22.36
C SER A 435 13.83 -4.70 21.29
N LYS A 436 14.21 -5.98 21.11
CA LYS A 436 15.10 -6.46 20.04
C LYS A 436 14.56 -6.11 18.66
N TYR A 437 13.28 -6.40 18.43
CA TYR A 437 12.64 -6.05 17.16
C TYR A 437 12.60 -4.53 16.92
N LEU A 438 12.33 -3.71 17.93
CA LEU A 438 12.35 -2.26 17.77
C LEU A 438 13.76 -1.75 17.44
N ASN A 439 14.81 -2.33 17.97
CA ASN A 439 16.20 -2.01 17.59
C ASN A 439 16.47 -2.37 16.12
N LEU A 440 16.01 -3.55 15.67
CA LEU A 440 16.09 -3.94 14.26
C LEU A 440 15.33 -2.96 13.35
N LEU A 441 14.13 -2.58 13.75
CA LEU A 441 13.29 -1.62 13.03
C LEU A 441 13.99 -0.27 12.92
N GLU A 442 14.56 0.26 14.01
CA GLU A 442 15.33 1.51 14.00
C GLU A 442 16.54 1.44 13.07
N ALA A 443 17.29 0.34 13.10
CA ALA A 443 18.50 0.16 12.29
C ALA A 443 18.19 0.08 10.77
N ASN A 444 16.99 -0.37 10.40
CA ASN A 444 16.55 -0.53 9.01
C ASN A 444 15.70 0.63 8.50
N THR A 445 15.48 1.68 9.28
CA THR A 445 14.63 2.82 8.91
C THR A 445 15.42 4.14 8.94
N PHE A 446 14.92 5.13 8.23
CA PHE A 446 15.46 6.49 8.22
C PHE A 446 14.32 7.51 8.31
N ASN A 447 14.65 8.74 8.72
CA ASN A 447 13.66 9.80 8.91
C ASN A 447 13.20 10.35 7.56
N PHE A 448 11.94 10.17 7.25
CA PHE A 448 11.23 10.82 6.15
C PHE A 448 9.72 10.83 6.43
N ASP A 449 9.14 12.02 6.55
CA ASP A 449 7.69 12.18 6.77
C ASP A 449 6.93 12.01 5.44
N MET A 450 6.61 10.76 5.11
CA MET A 450 5.86 10.41 3.90
C MET A 450 4.47 11.06 3.87
N PHE A 451 3.79 11.16 5.03
CA PHE A 451 2.46 11.77 5.11
C PHE A 451 2.50 13.28 4.87
N GLY A 452 3.49 13.97 5.48
CA GLY A 452 3.71 15.39 5.24
C GLY A 452 4.06 15.69 3.79
N TYR A 453 4.90 14.86 3.18
CA TYR A 453 5.21 14.94 1.75
C TYR A 453 3.96 14.74 0.88
N ASP A 454 3.17 13.68 1.15
CA ASP A 454 1.95 13.35 0.42
C ASP A 454 0.93 14.50 0.48
N LEU A 455 0.75 15.07 1.64
CA LEU A 455 -0.11 16.24 1.84
C LEU A 455 0.37 17.45 1.05
N ASP A 456 1.68 17.71 1.06
CA ASP A 456 2.28 18.84 0.35
C ASP A 456 2.08 18.73 -1.16
N TYR A 457 2.39 17.57 -1.77
CA TYR A 457 2.23 17.46 -3.22
C TYR A 457 0.76 17.50 -3.65
N HIS A 458 -0.15 16.94 -2.86
CA HIS A 458 -1.59 17.05 -3.10
C HIS A 458 -2.08 18.51 -3.06
N ASN A 459 -1.57 19.30 -2.12
CA ASN A 459 -1.88 20.73 -2.03
C ASN A 459 -1.29 21.53 -3.18
N TYR A 460 -0.06 21.18 -3.62
CA TYR A 460 0.63 21.90 -4.69
C TYR A 460 0.03 21.65 -6.07
N PHE A 461 -0.30 20.38 -6.37
CA PHE A 461 -0.61 19.95 -7.73
C PHE A 461 -2.06 19.50 -7.94
N TYR A 462 -2.73 18.95 -6.90
CA TYR A 462 -3.97 18.18 -7.06
C TYR A 462 -5.17 18.76 -6.31
N HIS A 463 -5.23 20.09 -6.18
CA HIS A 463 -6.33 20.75 -5.47
C HIS A 463 -6.62 20.10 -4.10
N SER A 464 -5.59 19.86 -3.30
CA SER A 464 -5.66 19.13 -2.01
C SER A 464 -6.27 17.73 -2.17
N GLY A 465 -5.87 17.01 -3.22
CA GLY A 465 -6.32 15.63 -3.48
C GLY A 465 -7.72 15.50 -4.10
N ASN A 466 -8.36 16.60 -4.48
CA ASN A 466 -9.71 16.55 -5.06
C ASN A 466 -9.74 16.26 -6.58
N LEU A 467 -8.61 16.43 -7.26
CA LEU A 467 -8.45 16.10 -8.69
C LEU A 467 -6.99 15.73 -8.95
N ILE A 468 -6.76 14.53 -9.45
CA ILE A 468 -5.40 14.01 -9.75
C ILE A 468 -5.01 14.32 -11.20
N ASP A 469 -5.97 14.30 -12.11
CA ASP A 469 -5.75 14.61 -13.52
C ASP A 469 -5.67 16.14 -13.73
N THR A 470 -4.48 16.68 -13.52
CA THR A 470 -4.18 18.13 -13.61
C THR A 470 -2.94 18.38 -14.45
N ASP A 471 -2.84 19.59 -15.01
CA ASP A 471 -1.63 20.06 -15.68
C ASP A 471 -0.52 20.33 -14.64
N ILE A 472 0.71 20.01 -15.01
CA ILE A 472 1.89 20.15 -14.12
C ILE A 472 2.78 21.28 -14.67
N PRO A 473 2.71 22.52 -14.09
CA PRO A 473 3.59 23.60 -14.46
C PRO A 473 5.03 23.36 -13.98
N GLU A 474 6.01 23.47 -14.88
CA GLU A 474 7.43 23.24 -14.56
C GLU A 474 7.95 24.14 -13.42
N GLU A 475 7.50 25.41 -13.40
CA GLU A 475 7.88 26.35 -12.34
C GLU A 475 7.47 25.85 -10.94
N LYS A 476 6.24 25.31 -10.83
CA LYS A 476 5.79 24.69 -9.57
C LYS A 476 6.64 23.49 -9.18
N VAL A 477 7.06 22.68 -10.16
CA VAL A 477 7.91 21.52 -9.88
C VAL A 477 9.27 21.98 -9.36
N ARG A 478 9.87 22.99 -9.97
CA ARG A 478 11.15 23.57 -9.49
C ARG A 478 11.06 24.11 -8.07
N GLN A 479 9.98 24.83 -7.76
CA GLN A 479 9.73 25.32 -6.39
C GLN A 479 9.55 24.17 -5.40
N PHE A 480 8.82 23.12 -5.79
CA PHE A 480 8.58 21.93 -4.98
C PHE A 480 9.89 21.14 -4.73
N ILE A 481 10.73 20.97 -5.76
CA ILE A 481 12.08 20.38 -5.63
C ILE A 481 12.89 21.15 -4.60
N LYS A 482 12.95 22.48 -4.71
CA LYS A 482 13.71 23.33 -3.79
C LYS A 482 13.20 23.20 -2.34
N LYS A 483 11.88 23.14 -2.16
CA LYS A 483 11.25 22.97 -0.84
C LYS A 483 11.67 21.67 -0.16
N HIS A 484 11.78 20.58 -0.91
CA HIS A 484 12.03 19.24 -0.40
C HIS A 484 13.48 18.75 -0.61
N GLU A 485 14.40 19.61 -1.08
CA GLU A 485 15.76 19.23 -1.48
C GLU A 485 16.50 18.43 -0.40
N SER A 486 16.52 18.93 0.83
CA SER A 486 17.18 18.25 1.97
C SER A 486 16.62 16.86 2.26
N SER A 487 15.29 16.70 2.18
CA SER A 487 14.64 15.41 2.39
C SER A 487 15.00 14.40 1.30
N PHE A 488 15.00 14.84 0.03
CA PHE A 488 15.38 13.97 -1.09
C PHE A 488 16.87 13.67 -1.13
N ASP A 489 17.72 14.57 -0.64
CA ASP A 489 19.14 14.27 -0.45
C ASP A 489 19.37 13.18 0.58
N THR A 490 18.61 13.18 1.66
CA THR A 490 18.63 12.10 2.66
C THR A 490 18.17 10.78 2.05
N ILE A 491 17.03 10.76 1.35
CA ILE A 491 16.51 9.56 0.68
C ILE A 491 17.51 9.02 -0.35
N ALA A 492 18.11 9.90 -1.17
CA ALA A 492 19.10 9.50 -2.17
C ALA A 492 20.32 8.82 -1.53
N ASN A 493 20.81 9.35 -0.40
CA ASN A 493 21.90 8.73 0.32
C ASN A 493 21.53 7.33 0.86
N GLU A 494 20.29 7.11 1.32
CA GLU A 494 19.84 5.80 1.75
C GLU A 494 19.72 4.82 0.57
N PHE A 495 19.25 5.27 -0.60
CA PHE A 495 19.29 4.44 -1.81
C PHE A 495 20.72 4.08 -2.21
N ILE A 496 21.67 5.00 -2.14
CA ILE A 496 23.09 4.73 -2.42
C ILE A 496 23.65 3.68 -1.46
N LYS A 497 23.33 3.76 -0.17
CA LYS A 497 23.73 2.74 0.80
C LYS A 497 23.17 1.35 0.42
N LYS A 498 21.91 1.29 -0.01
CA LYS A 498 21.29 0.03 -0.45
C LYS A 498 21.87 -0.51 -1.75
N ILE A 499 22.11 0.33 -2.74
CA ILE A 499 22.80 -0.05 -3.98
C ILE A 499 24.15 -0.67 -3.65
N ASN A 500 24.97 0.00 -2.84
CA ASN A 500 26.29 -0.50 -2.42
C ASN A 500 26.22 -1.77 -1.55
N TYR A 501 25.14 -1.97 -0.81
CA TYR A 501 24.91 -3.20 -0.03
C TYR A 501 24.75 -4.43 -0.93
N PHE A 502 24.00 -4.30 -2.02
CA PHE A 502 23.77 -5.39 -2.97
C PHE A 502 24.94 -5.65 -3.93
N GLU A 503 25.99 -4.84 -3.90
CA GLU A 503 27.21 -5.01 -4.70
C GLU A 503 28.32 -5.76 -3.96
N LYS A 504 28.15 -5.95 -2.65
CA LYS A 504 29.06 -6.74 -1.82
C LYS A 504 28.71 -8.21 -1.83
#